data_44abf6373a5d5c46fdc88fbc64f7820b
#
_entry.id   44abf6373a5d5c46fdc88fbc64f7820b
#
_cell.length_a   1.000
_cell.length_b   1.000
_cell.length_c   1.000
_cell.angle_alpha   90.00
_cell.angle_beta   90.00
_cell.angle_gamma   90.00
#
_symmetry.space_group_name_H-M   'P 1'
#
loop_
_entity.id
_entity.type
_entity.pdbx_description
1 polymer ?
#
loop_
_entity_poly.entity_id
_entity_poly.type
_entity_poly.pdbx_seq_one_letter_code
_entity_poly.pdbx_strand_id
1 'polypeptide(L)'
;MICLIQRVKKCEVLIEKKIISQIKKGVLIFVGIEKNDSNLDIEYIVKKTLNLRIFSDENNNMNLSVKDINGEILVVSQFTLCADIKHGRRPSFIKAEKPKQANVIYEKILKRLKDTNLNIKSGFFGKNMNVNISNDGPVTIIINSKEKK
;
A
#
# COMPACT_ATOMS: atom_id res chain seq x y z
N MET A 1 -9.35 7.48 -1.15
CA MET A 1 -8.31 6.52 -0.70
C MET A 1 -6.98 6.91 -1.33
N ILE A 2 -5.94 6.99 -0.53
CA ILE A 2 -4.60 7.36 -0.99
C ILE A 2 -3.66 6.18 -0.71
N CYS A 3 -2.91 5.75 -1.71
CA CYS A 3 -1.90 4.72 -1.54
C CYS A 3 -0.54 5.22 -2.00
N LEU A 4 0.49 4.90 -1.22
CA LEU A 4 1.88 5.06 -1.61
C LEU A 4 2.45 3.68 -1.88
N ILE A 5 2.89 3.45 -3.11
CA ILE A 5 3.47 2.18 -3.57
C ILE A 5 4.96 2.36 -3.75
N GLN A 6 5.74 1.44 -3.17
CA GLN A 6 7.18 1.40 -3.33
C GLN A 6 7.62 0.04 -3.86
N ARG A 7 8.42 0.05 -4.93
CA ARG A 7 9.11 -1.16 -5.40
C ARG A 7 10.25 -1.51 -4.46
N VAL A 8 10.29 -2.76 -4.01
CA VAL A 8 11.25 -3.20 -2.99
C VAL A 8 11.99 -4.47 -3.41
N LYS A 9 13.24 -4.60 -2.96
CA LYS A 9 14.00 -5.87 -2.97
C LYS A 9 13.60 -6.74 -1.80
N LYS A 10 13.30 -6.12 -0.65
CA LYS A 10 12.86 -6.74 0.60
C LYS A 10 12.13 -5.69 1.45
N CYS A 11 11.13 -6.12 2.17
CA CYS A 11 10.50 -5.30 3.20
C CYS A 11 10.07 -6.14 4.39
N GLU A 12 10.22 -5.60 5.61
CA GLU A 12 9.89 -6.25 6.87
C GLU A 12 9.06 -5.30 7.74
N VAL A 13 8.07 -5.85 8.41
CA VAL A 13 7.30 -5.15 9.46
C VAL A 13 7.62 -5.79 10.79
N LEU A 14 8.00 -4.96 11.77
CA LEU A 14 8.31 -5.40 13.13
C LEU A 14 7.39 -4.71 14.14
N ILE A 15 7.01 -5.45 15.17
CA ILE A 15 6.37 -4.95 16.39
C ILE A 15 7.24 -5.43 17.55
N GLU A 16 7.61 -4.53 18.46
CA GLU A 16 8.45 -4.84 19.64
C GLU A 16 9.71 -5.64 19.25
N LYS A 17 10.39 -5.24 18.17
CA LYS A 17 11.59 -5.88 17.61
C LYS A 17 11.38 -7.28 17.02
N LYS A 18 10.16 -7.81 17.00
CA LYS A 18 9.84 -9.10 16.38
C LYS A 18 9.30 -8.88 14.95
N ILE A 19 9.87 -9.59 13.99
CA ILE A 19 9.36 -9.59 12.60
C ILE A 19 8.01 -10.32 12.61
N ILE A 20 6.96 -9.59 12.22
CA ILE A 20 5.59 -10.13 12.11
C ILE A 20 5.20 -10.43 10.68
N SER A 21 5.87 -9.77 9.73
CA SER A 21 5.59 -9.93 8.31
C SER A 21 6.79 -9.52 7.49
N GLN A 22 7.07 -10.22 6.41
CA GLN A 22 8.15 -9.88 5.49
C GLN A 22 7.82 -10.32 4.07
N ILE A 23 8.36 -9.59 3.10
CA ILE A 23 8.35 -9.91 1.67
C ILE A 23 9.74 -9.81 1.07
N LYS A 24 9.96 -10.55 -0.01
CA LYS A 24 11.10 -10.42 -0.93
C LYS A 24 10.78 -9.40 -2.03
N LYS A 25 11.31 -9.59 -3.23
CA LYS A 25 11.07 -8.72 -4.39
C LYS A 25 9.57 -8.54 -4.65
N GLY A 26 9.14 -7.28 -4.72
CA GLY A 26 7.74 -6.96 -4.91
C GLY A 26 7.41 -5.51 -4.60
N VAL A 27 6.25 -5.26 -4.01
CA VAL A 27 5.77 -3.93 -3.66
C VAL A 27 5.33 -3.83 -2.21
N LEU A 28 5.75 -2.76 -1.56
CA LEU A 28 5.17 -2.27 -0.31
C LEU A 28 4.08 -1.26 -0.66
N ILE A 29 2.92 -1.36 0.00
CA ILE A 29 1.80 -0.46 -0.17
C ILE A 29 1.42 0.12 1.19
N PHE A 30 1.54 1.42 1.35
CA PHE A 30 0.92 2.16 2.44
C PHE A 30 -0.48 2.62 2.01
N VAL A 31 -1.49 2.36 2.82
CA VAL A 31 -2.89 2.66 2.50
C VAL A 31 -3.47 3.63 3.51
N GLY A 32 -3.84 4.82 3.05
CA GLY A 32 -4.63 5.82 3.77
C GLY A 32 -6.09 5.77 3.31
N ILE A 33 -6.97 5.44 4.24
CA ILE A 33 -8.41 5.34 3.98
C ILE A 33 -9.07 6.65 4.38
N GLU A 34 -9.77 7.26 3.44
CA GLU A 34 -10.47 8.52 3.62
C GLU A 34 -11.97 8.29 3.87
N LYS A 35 -12.62 9.27 4.49
CA LYS A 35 -14.08 9.29 4.61
C LYS A 35 -14.75 9.13 3.24
N ASN A 36 -15.85 8.39 3.20
CA ASN A 36 -16.61 8.11 1.98
C ASN A 36 -15.86 7.25 0.93
N ASP A 37 -14.78 6.58 1.31
CA ASP A 37 -14.19 5.55 0.45
C ASP A 37 -15.16 4.36 0.33
N SER A 38 -15.33 3.90 -0.90
CA SER A 38 -16.30 2.90 -1.30
C SER A 38 -15.64 1.63 -1.85
N ASN A 39 -16.44 0.63 -2.17
CA ASN A 39 -15.94 -0.56 -2.86
C ASN A 39 -15.31 -0.22 -4.23
N LEU A 40 -15.79 0.82 -4.92
CA LEU A 40 -15.19 1.28 -6.18
C LEU A 40 -13.76 1.80 -5.98
N ASP A 41 -13.49 2.43 -4.84
CA ASP A 41 -12.14 2.90 -4.50
C ASP A 41 -11.22 1.70 -4.21
N ILE A 42 -11.72 0.68 -3.52
CA ILE A 42 -11.00 -0.57 -3.26
C ILE A 42 -10.62 -1.25 -4.59
N GLU A 43 -11.60 -1.46 -5.48
CA GLU A 43 -11.37 -2.12 -6.77
C GLU A 43 -10.34 -1.34 -7.62
N TYR A 44 -10.44 -0.01 -7.63
CA TYR A 44 -9.48 0.83 -8.34
C TYR A 44 -8.05 0.66 -7.81
N ILE A 45 -7.85 0.77 -6.49
CA ILE A 45 -6.53 0.63 -5.87
C ILE A 45 -5.96 -0.77 -6.09
N VAL A 46 -6.76 -1.81 -5.88
CA VAL A 46 -6.33 -3.20 -6.12
C VAL A 46 -5.93 -3.41 -7.57
N LYS A 47 -6.77 -2.99 -8.53
CA LYS A 47 -6.48 -3.09 -9.96
C LYS A 47 -5.20 -2.35 -10.33
N LYS A 48 -5.04 -1.12 -9.85
CA LYS A 48 -3.82 -0.32 -10.11
C LYS A 48 -2.59 -0.99 -9.52
N THR A 49 -2.63 -1.39 -8.26
CA THR A 49 -1.51 -2.08 -7.59
C THR A 49 -1.03 -3.29 -8.37
N LEU A 50 -1.97 -4.14 -8.81
CA LEU A 50 -1.64 -5.39 -9.49
C LEU A 50 -1.07 -5.20 -10.91
N ASN A 51 -1.42 -4.10 -11.58
CA ASN A 51 -1.12 -3.92 -13.00
C ASN A 51 -0.16 -2.75 -13.30
N LEU A 52 0.32 -2.03 -12.29
CA LEU A 52 1.35 -1.00 -12.48
C LEU A 52 2.63 -1.61 -13.03
N ARG A 53 3.07 -1.12 -14.19
CA ARG A 53 4.27 -1.59 -14.87
C ARG A 53 5.49 -0.86 -14.34
N ILE A 54 6.02 -1.31 -13.21
CA ILE A 54 7.13 -0.68 -12.49
C ILE A 54 8.34 -1.60 -12.30
N PHE A 55 8.32 -2.78 -12.89
CA PHE A 55 9.45 -3.70 -12.92
C PHE A 55 10.05 -3.76 -14.31
N SER A 56 11.38 -3.91 -14.37
CA SER A 56 12.10 -3.97 -15.64
C SER A 56 11.83 -5.27 -16.38
N ASP A 57 11.65 -5.14 -17.69
CA ASP A 57 11.70 -6.24 -18.65
C ASP A 57 13.16 -6.59 -19.05
N GLU A 58 13.33 -7.47 -20.02
CA GLU A 58 14.63 -7.91 -20.55
C GLU A 58 15.46 -6.76 -21.16
N ASN A 59 14.80 -5.70 -21.59
CA ASN A 59 15.43 -4.49 -22.16
C ASN A 59 15.66 -3.38 -21.11
N ASN A 60 15.50 -3.69 -19.81
CA ASN A 60 15.58 -2.74 -18.71
C ASN A 60 14.53 -1.62 -18.74
N ASN A 61 13.44 -1.76 -19.48
CA ASN A 61 12.31 -0.83 -19.46
C ASN A 61 11.32 -1.22 -18.37
N MET A 62 10.74 -0.22 -17.67
CA MET A 62 9.64 -0.44 -16.73
C MET A 62 8.37 -0.87 -17.49
N ASN A 63 8.18 -2.16 -17.66
CA ASN A 63 7.15 -2.74 -18.51
C ASN A 63 6.41 -3.92 -17.88
N LEU A 64 6.91 -4.43 -16.76
CA LEU A 64 6.31 -5.56 -16.05
C LEU A 64 5.64 -5.11 -14.76
N SER A 65 4.50 -5.72 -14.45
CA SER A 65 3.77 -5.54 -13.19
C SER A 65 4.25 -6.52 -12.11
N VAL A 66 3.79 -6.32 -10.88
CA VAL A 66 4.04 -7.27 -9.78
C VAL A 66 3.48 -8.65 -10.09
N LYS A 67 2.40 -8.76 -10.89
CA LYS A 67 1.83 -10.02 -11.36
C LYS A 67 2.75 -10.72 -12.35
N ASP A 68 3.28 -9.98 -13.32
CA ASP A 68 4.12 -10.54 -14.39
C ASP A 68 5.41 -11.15 -13.84
N ILE A 69 5.96 -10.56 -12.78
CA ILE A 69 7.16 -11.07 -12.12
C ILE A 69 6.87 -12.09 -10.99
N ASN A 70 5.60 -12.44 -10.75
CA ASN A 70 5.15 -13.23 -9.59
C ASN A 70 5.74 -12.70 -8.26
N GLY A 71 5.73 -11.38 -8.12
CA GLY A 71 6.28 -10.69 -6.95
C GLY A 71 5.36 -10.74 -5.74
N GLU A 72 5.87 -10.31 -4.60
CA GLU A 72 5.15 -10.32 -3.33
C GLU A 72 4.57 -8.93 -3.00
N ILE A 73 3.50 -8.88 -2.21
CA ILE A 73 2.85 -7.62 -1.81
C ILE A 73 2.77 -7.56 -0.28
N LEU A 74 3.26 -6.46 0.30
CA LEU A 74 3.08 -6.13 1.71
C LEU A 74 2.21 -4.89 1.84
N VAL A 75 1.09 -5.00 2.56
CA VAL A 75 0.15 -3.90 2.78
C VAL A 75 0.25 -3.41 4.21
N VAL A 76 0.40 -2.10 4.37
CA VAL A 76 0.49 -1.43 5.68
C VAL A 76 -0.53 -0.29 5.74
N SER A 77 -1.39 -0.28 6.75
CA SER A 77 -2.30 0.84 6.99
C SER A 77 -1.53 2.09 7.41
N GLN A 78 -1.83 3.24 6.78
CA GLN A 78 -1.11 4.50 7.00
C GLN A 78 -2.07 5.68 6.88
N PHE A 79 -2.82 5.98 7.94
CA PHE A 79 -3.82 7.07 7.94
C PHE A 79 -3.20 8.45 7.74
N THR A 80 -1.91 8.61 8.08
CA THR A 80 -1.20 9.89 7.91
C THR A 80 -1.05 10.30 6.44
N LEU A 81 -1.26 9.42 5.47
CA LEU A 81 -1.38 9.79 4.07
C LEU A 81 -2.56 10.73 3.80
N CYS A 82 -3.58 10.72 4.68
CA CYS A 82 -4.75 11.59 4.59
C CYS A 82 -4.53 12.95 5.27
N ALA A 83 -3.28 13.27 5.66
CA ALA A 83 -2.95 14.51 6.35
C ALA A 83 -3.22 15.74 5.49
N ASP A 84 -3.88 16.75 6.07
CA ASP A 84 -3.93 18.10 5.53
C ASP A 84 -2.92 18.97 6.28
N ILE A 85 -1.92 19.48 5.55
CA ILE A 85 -0.83 20.29 6.08
C ILE A 85 -0.87 21.75 5.59
N LYS A 86 -2.00 22.17 5.01
CA LYS A 86 -2.13 23.52 4.42
C LYS A 86 -2.08 24.64 5.45
N HIS A 87 -2.48 24.35 6.67
CA HIS A 87 -2.58 25.35 7.72
C HIS A 87 -1.86 24.95 8.98
N GLY A 88 -0.94 25.79 9.44
CA GLY A 88 -0.20 25.60 10.68
C GLY A 88 0.84 24.47 10.62
N ARG A 89 1.37 24.10 11.81
CA ARG A 89 2.44 23.07 11.94
C ARG A 89 1.92 21.69 12.33
N ARG A 90 0.66 21.57 12.71
CA ARG A 90 0.05 20.29 13.08
C ARG A 90 -0.74 19.74 11.90
N PRO A 91 -0.42 18.53 11.41
CA PRO A 91 -1.23 17.88 10.40
C PRO A 91 -2.66 17.66 10.89
N SER A 92 -3.63 17.94 10.04
CA SER A 92 -5.04 17.61 10.31
C SER A 92 -5.40 16.30 9.63
N PHE A 93 -6.02 15.39 10.38
CA PHE A 93 -6.46 14.10 9.89
C PHE A 93 -7.98 13.99 9.74
N ILE A 94 -8.68 15.13 9.63
CA ILE A 94 -10.15 15.19 9.53
C ILE A 94 -10.69 14.39 8.33
N LYS A 95 -9.90 14.28 7.26
CA LYS A 95 -10.25 13.49 6.06
C LYS A 95 -10.11 11.98 6.25
N ALA A 96 -9.30 11.54 7.20
CA ALA A 96 -9.12 10.12 7.47
C ALA A 96 -10.43 9.49 8.01
N GLU A 97 -10.69 8.25 7.62
CA GLU A 97 -11.81 7.47 8.13
C GLU A 97 -11.57 7.07 9.59
N LYS A 98 -12.67 6.88 10.33
CA LYS A 98 -12.59 6.43 11.74
C LYS A 98 -11.97 5.04 11.83
N PRO A 99 -11.15 4.74 12.85
CA PRO A 99 -10.37 3.50 12.92
C PRO A 99 -11.18 2.22 12.71
N LYS A 100 -12.36 2.11 13.33
CA LYS A 100 -13.23 0.93 13.20
C LYS A 100 -13.65 0.69 11.75
N GLN A 101 -14.12 1.73 11.06
CA GLN A 101 -14.56 1.63 9.68
C GLN A 101 -13.37 1.47 8.73
N ALA A 102 -12.28 2.18 8.99
CA ALA A 102 -11.05 2.05 8.22
C ALA A 102 -10.52 0.61 8.25
N ASN A 103 -10.56 -0.06 9.42
CA ASN A 103 -10.15 -1.46 9.51
C ASN A 103 -11.02 -2.38 8.65
N VAL A 104 -12.34 -2.17 8.63
CA VAL A 104 -13.25 -2.95 7.75
C VAL A 104 -12.87 -2.80 6.28
N ILE A 105 -12.56 -1.58 5.84
CA ILE A 105 -12.14 -1.31 4.46
C ILE A 105 -10.77 -1.92 4.17
N TYR A 106 -9.82 -1.82 5.12
CA TYR A 106 -8.50 -2.42 5.02
C TYR A 106 -8.56 -3.94 4.83
N GLU A 107 -9.37 -4.63 5.63
CA GLU A 107 -9.58 -6.08 5.49
C GLU A 107 -10.20 -6.46 4.13
N LYS A 108 -11.11 -5.63 3.59
CA LYS A 108 -11.63 -5.84 2.24
C LYS A 108 -10.54 -5.73 1.17
N ILE A 109 -9.61 -4.76 1.30
CA ILE A 109 -8.47 -4.63 0.39
C ILE A 109 -7.60 -5.89 0.46
N LEU A 110 -7.25 -6.35 1.67
CA LEU A 110 -6.47 -7.56 1.86
C LEU A 110 -7.15 -8.78 1.25
N LYS A 111 -8.46 -8.92 1.46
CA LYS A 111 -9.24 -10.01 0.86
C LYS A 111 -9.15 -9.98 -0.66
N ARG A 112 -9.39 -8.82 -1.30
CA ARG A 112 -9.31 -8.68 -2.76
C ARG A 112 -7.91 -8.97 -3.32
N LEU A 113 -6.86 -8.59 -2.61
CA LEU A 113 -5.50 -8.95 -3.03
C LEU A 113 -5.23 -10.44 -2.86
N LYS A 114 -5.72 -11.07 -1.79
CA LYS A 114 -5.58 -12.52 -1.55
C LYS A 114 -6.37 -13.39 -2.54
N ASP A 115 -7.37 -12.84 -3.23
CA ASP A 115 -8.06 -13.53 -4.32
C ASP A 115 -7.14 -13.74 -5.56
N THR A 116 -5.93 -13.18 -5.53
CA THR A 116 -4.88 -13.45 -6.52
C THR A 116 -3.96 -14.58 -6.05
N ASN A 117 -3.20 -15.15 -6.97
CA ASN A 117 -2.21 -16.20 -6.64
C ASN A 117 -0.89 -15.65 -6.06
N LEU A 118 -0.82 -14.35 -5.76
CA LEU A 118 0.39 -13.73 -5.23
C LEU A 118 0.52 -13.93 -3.72
N ASN A 119 1.76 -13.89 -3.23
CA ASN A 119 2.03 -13.89 -1.78
C ASN A 119 1.70 -12.51 -1.19
N ILE A 120 0.58 -12.43 -0.47
CA ILE A 120 0.10 -11.19 0.15
C ILE A 120 0.38 -11.24 1.65
N LYS A 121 1.12 -10.26 2.14
CA LYS A 121 1.40 -10.04 3.55
C LYS A 121 0.82 -8.70 4.01
N SER A 122 0.63 -8.55 5.31
CA SER A 122 0.12 -7.30 5.89
C SER A 122 0.80 -6.96 7.20
N GLY A 123 0.82 -5.68 7.53
CA GLY A 123 1.06 -5.22 8.89
C GLY A 123 -0.18 -5.43 9.79
N PHE A 124 -0.06 -5.02 11.06
CA PHE A 124 -1.19 -5.00 12.00
C PHE A 124 -1.87 -3.64 12.00
N PHE A 125 -3.17 -3.62 11.73
CA PHE A 125 -3.95 -2.39 11.75
C PHE A 125 -3.93 -1.73 13.15
N GLY A 126 -3.65 -0.43 13.19
CA GLY A 126 -3.69 0.36 14.42
C GLY A 126 -2.55 0.13 15.42
N LYS A 127 -1.56 -0.67 15.06
CA LYS A 127 -0.35 -0.86 15.89
C LYS A 127 0.78 0.05 15.42
N ASN A 128 1.63 0.45 16.37
CA ASN A 128 2.90 1.06 16.03
C ASN A 128 3.84 -0.01 15.48
N MET A 129 4.44 0.25 14.33
CA MET A 129 5.27 -0.71 13.60
C MET A 129 6.56 -0.05 13.13
N ASN A 130 7.66 -0.80 13.16
CA ASN A 130 8.85 -0.45 12.40
C ASN A 130 8.76 -1.13 11.03
N VAL A 131 8.91 -0.35 9.95
CA VAL A 131 8.91 -0.86 8.59
C VAL A 131 10.30 -0.68 8.01
N ASN A 132 11.02 -1.80 7.86
CA ASN A 132 12.35 -1.82 7.26
C ASN A 132 12.21 -2.05 5.76
N ILE A 133 12.67 -1.10 4.96
CA ILE A 133 12.47 -1.10 3.52
C ILE A 133 13.81 -1.11 2.79
N SER A 134 14.05 -2.12 1.97
CA SER A 134 15.10 -2.11 0.97
C SER A 134 14.49 -1.72 -0.37
N ASN A 135 14.48 -0.43 -0.67
CA ASN A 135 13.93 0.10 -1.93
C ASN A 135 14.73 -0.41 -3.13
N ASP A 136 14.02 -0.58 -4.24
CA ASP A 136 14.59 -0.95 -5.53
C ASP A 136 14.38 0.20 -6.53
N GLY A 137 15.49 0.90 -6.84
CA GLY A 137 15.48 1.97 -7.82
C GLY A 137 15.91 3.34 -7.33
N PRO A 138 15.30 4.08 -6.40
CA PRO A 138 13.95 3.87 -5.85
C PRO A 138 12.83 4.14 -6.86
N VAL A 139 11.71 3.44 -6.69
CA VAL A 139 10.47 3.68 -7.44
C VAL A 139 9.34 3.82 -6.44
N THR A 140 8.78 5.02 -6.36
CA THR A 140 7.72 5.40 -5.41
C THR A 140 6.62 6.13 -6.15
N ILE A 141 5.39 5.64 -6.03
CA ILE A 141 4.22 6.14 -6.76
C ILE A 141 3.07 6.37 -5.80
N ILE A 142 2.40 7.51 -5.93
CA ILE A 142 1.17 7.82 -5.21
C ILE A 142 -0.02 7.54 -6.12
N ILE A 143 -1.02 6.84 -5.59
CA ILE A 143 -2.30 6.64 -6.25
C ILE A 143 -3.39 7.26 -5.38
N ASN A 144 -4.21 8.12 -5.98
CA ASN A 144 -5.40 8.68 -5.34
C ASN A 144 -6.64 8.16 -6.06
N SER A 145 -7.50 7.41 -5.37
CA SER A 145 -8.72 6.85 -5.98
C SER A 145 -9.74 7.91 -6.38
N LYS A 146 -9.67 9.12 -5.82
CA LYS A 146 -10.56 10.23 -6.17
C LYS A 146 -10.16 10.93 -7.47
N GLU A 147 -8.94 10.68 -7.97
CA GLU A 147 -8.44 11.24 -9.23
C GLU A 147 -8.67 10.29 -10.43
N LYS A 148 -9.43 9.22 -10.22
CA LYS A 148 -9.86 8.34 -11.33
C LYS A 148 -10.79 9.14 -12.25
N LYS A 149 -10.40 9.23 -13.51
CA LYS A 149 -11.25 9.71 -14.61
C LYS A 149 -12.02 8.54 -15.20
#